data_1365c50015236176081ad750e1e0bd8f
#
_entry.id   1365c50015236176081ad750e1e0bd8f
#
_cell.length_a   1.000
_cell.length_b   1.000
_cell.length_c   1.000
_cell.angle_alpha   90.00
_cell.angle_beta   90.00
_cell.angle_gamma   90.00
#
_symmetry.space_group_name_H-M   'P 1'
#
loop_
_entity.id
_entity.type
_entity.pdbx_description
1 polymer ?
#
loop_
_entity_poly.entity_id
_entity_poly.type
_entity_poly.pdbx_seq_one_letter_code
_entity_poly.pdbx_strand_id
1 'polypeptide(L)'
;VVSIMGMLSCTESDAYYTASEYAHNIAPTAETAAGCAYRYFKRGEVDKSIEFFDQAIELDTTSLGKAEYSYKAAVILNANKQLAKAKTYTTRAISLNGNKGAYYILLANIYAAAPRWNDDPHLNSCKYFVVLDKLYQAKRVDESVAEEANKMIAAYSTHTPTKEDLFFLGKKEGEKIHVGGIINETTTIR
;
A
#
# COMPACT_ATOMS: atom_id res chain seq x y z
N VAL A 1 26.18 -12.01 11.17
CA VAL A 1 25.49 -11.21 12.22
C VAL A 1 24.10 -10.80 11.71
N VAL A 2 23.97 -10.13 10.57
CA VAL A 2 22.67 -9.67 10.04
C VAL A 2 21.67 -10.82 9.87
N SER A 3 22.08 -11.92 9.21
CA SER A 3 21.21 -13.09 9.01
C SER A 3 20.77 -13.75 10.32
N ILE A 4 21.65 -13.81 11.33
CA ILE A 4 21.28 -14.34 12.65
C ILE A 4 20.27 -13.44 13.34
N MET A 5 20.47 -12.12 13.29
CA MET A 5 19.54 -11.16 13.88
C MET A 5 18.18 -11.20 13.16
N GLY A 6 18.17 -11.42 11.84
CA GLY A 6 16.96 -11.66 11.06
C GLY A 6 16.20 -12.89 11.52
N MET A 7 16.89 -14.04 11.71
CA MET A 7 16.28 -15.27 12.21
C MET A 7 15.72 -15.14 13.62
N LEU A 8 16.30 -14.28 14.46
CA LEU A 8 15.85 -14.01 15.83
C LEU A 8 14.80 -12.90 15.91
N SER A 9 14.29 -12.41 14.77
CA SER A 9 13.33 -11.30 14.69
C SER A 9 13.83 -10.00 15.35
N CYS A 10 15.15 -9.81 15.48
CA CYS A 10 15.78 -8.61 16.03
C CYS A 10 16.02 -7.53 14.95
N THR A 11 15.12 -7.44 13.99
CA THR A 11 15.28 -6.58 12.79
C THR A 11 14.94 -5.11 13.02
N GLU A 12 14.47 -4.75 14.23
CA GLU A 12 14.08 -3.38 14.57
C GLU A 12 15.06 -2.66 15.50
N SER A 13 16.23 -3.26 15.74
CA SER A 13 17.25 -2.69 16.64
C SER A 13 18.26 -1.82 15.89
N ASP A 14 18.82 -0.80 16.57
CA ASP A 14 19.89 0.03 16.01
C ASP A 14 21.15 -0.80 15.71
N ALA A 15 21.39 -1.87 16.47
CA ALA A 15 22.46 -2.81 16.20
C ALA A 15 22.27 -3.53 14.86
N TYR A 16 21.03 -3.96 14.55
CA TYR A 16 20.70 -4.55 13.26
C TYR A 16 20.96 -3.57 12.12
N TYR A 17 20.49 -2.35 12.23
CA TYR A 17 20.66 -1.34 11.18
C TYR A 17 22.13 -0.98 10.95
N THR A 18 22.91 -0.87 12.02
CA THR A 18 24.35 -0.61 11.90
C THR A 18 25.08 -1.80 11.27
N ALA A 19 24.79 -3.03 11.70
CA ALA A 19 25.35 -4.24 11.12
C ALA A 19 24.96 -4.40 9.64
N SER A 20 23.73 -4.03 9.26
CA SER A 20 23.26 -4.08 7.89
C SER A 20 24.04 -3.12 6.98
N GLU A 21 24.34 -1.91 7.43
CA GLU A 21 25.13 -0.93 6.66
C GLU A 21 26.55 -1.44 6.40
N TYR A 22 27.23 -1.97 7.44
CA TYR A 22 28.55 -2.57 7.27
C TYR A 22 28.53 -3.77 6.32
N ALA A 23 27.54 -4.66 6.50
CA ALA A 23 27.42 -5.83 5.65
C ALA A 23 27.08 -5.46 4.20
N HIS A 24 26.23 -4.46 3.99
CA HIS A 24 25.86 -3.98 2.67
C HIS A 24 27.06 -3.41 1.90
N ASN A 25 27.92 -2.66 2.57
CA ASN A 25 29.14 -2.10 1.98
C ASN A 25 30.17 -3.18 1.56
N ILE A 26 30.15 -4.35 2.20
CA ILE A 26 31.06 -5.46 1.90
C ILE A 26 30.47 -6.40 0.85
N ALA A 27 29.21 -6.80 1.06
CA ALA A 27 28.51 -7.74 0.21
C ALA A 27 27.00 -7.41 0.21
N PRO A 28 26.53 -6.62 -0.77
CA PRO A 28 25.12 -6.23 -0.86
C PRO A 28 24.20 -7.45 -1.01
N THR A 29 23.17 -7.52 -0.18
CA THR A 29 22.07 -8.48 -0.27
C THR A 29 20.74 -7.75 -0.09
N ALA A 30 19.63 -8.37 -0.50
CA ALA A 30 18.30 -7.80 -0.30
C ALA A 30 18.03 -7.49 1.19
N GLU A 31 18.44 -8.38 2.11
CA GLU A 31 18.29 -8.20 3.53
C GLU A 31 19.11 -7.02 4.08
N THR A 32 20.39 -6.90 3.66
CA THR A 32 21.24 -5.79 4.11
C THR A 32 20.78 -4.45 3.54
N ALA A 33 20.32 -4.41 2.30
CA ALA A 33 19.71 -3.22 1.71
C ALA A 33 18.44 -2.79 2.47
N ALA A 34 17.54 -3.74 2.79
CA ALA A 34 16.35 -3.45 3.59
C ALA A 34 16.70 -2.93 4.99
N GLY A 35 17.76 -3.47 5.63
CA GLY A 35 18.27 -2.95 6.90
C GLY A 35 18.74 -1.49 6.80
N CYS A 36 19.44 -1.15 5.73
CA CYS A 36 19.82 0.25 5.43
C CYS A 36 18.57 1.12 5.22
N ALA A 37 17.57 0.63 4.47
CA ALA A 37 16.33 1.36 4.24
C ALA A 37 15.65 1.76 5.55
N TYR A 38 15.51 0.82 6.50
CA TYR A 38 14.94 1.12 7.81
C TYR A 38 15.78 2.10 8.63
N ARG A 39 17.11 2.04 8.55
CA ARG A 39 17.98 3.00 9.21
C ARG A 39 17.73 4.42 8.70
N TYR A 40 17.69 4.61 7.38
CA TYR A 40 17.41 5.93 6.80
C TYR A 40 15.99 6.41 7.12
N PHE A 41 15.01 5.51 7.13
CA PHE A 41 13.64 5.85 7.55
C PHE A 41 13.60 6.37 9.00
N LYS A 42 14.27 5.70 9.95
CA LYS A 42 14.37 6.17 11.34
C LYS A 42 15.03 7.55 11.49
N ARG A 43 15.90 7.91 10.56
CA ARG A 43 16.52 9.24 10.51
C ARG A 43 15.65 10.30 9.84
N GLY A 44 14.47 9.92 9.33
CA GLY A 44 13.60 10.81 8.57
C GLY A 44 14.03 11.03 7.11
N GLU A 45 15.05 10.31 6.63
CA GLU A 45 15.57 10.38 5.28
C GLU A 45 14.78 9.45 4.34
N VAL A 46 13.49 9.80 4.11
CA VAL A 46 12.54 8.92 3.41
C VAL A 46 12.99 8.56 2.00
N ASP A 47 13.48 9.52 1.22
CA ASP A 47 13.89 9.24 -0.17
C ASP A 47 15.04 8.23 -0.23
N LYS A 48 16.05 8.37 0.64
CA LYS A 48 17.13 7.37 0.75
C LYS A 48 16.62 6.00 1.22
N SER A 49 15.66 6.00 2.14
CA SER A 49 15.02 4.75 2.56
C SER A 49 14.39 4.02 1.36
N ILE A 50 13.72 4.74 0.48
CA ILE A 50 13.12 4.15 -0.71
C ILE A 50 14.18 3.68 -1.72
N GLU A 51 15.25 4.42 -1.93
CA GLU A 51 16.38 3.99 -2.77
C GLU A 51 16.96 2.64 -2.30
N PHE A 52 17.11 2.44 -0.99
CA PHE A 52 17.58 1.18 -0.45
C PHE A 52 16.53 0.05 -0.53
N PHE A 53 15.23 0.36 -0.44
CA PHE A 53 14.21 -0.64 -0.75
C PHE A 53 14.21 -1.03 -2.23
N ASP A 54 14.47 -0.11 -3.15
CA ASP A 54 14.63 -0.44 -4.57
C ASP A 54 15.81 -1.39 -4.79
N GLN A 55 16.94 -1.13 -4.13
CA GLN A 55 18.08 -2.06 -4.17
C GLN A 55 17.70 -3.44 -3.59
N ALA A 56 16.95 -3.50 -2.48
CA ALA A 56 16.47 -4.75 -1.92
C ALA A 56 15.57 -5.52 -2.91
N ILE A 57 14.69 -4.82 -3.61
CA ILE A 57 13.81 -5.39 -4.63
C ILE A 57 14.62 -5.93 -5.83
N GLU A 58 15.68 -5.23 -6.23
CA GLU A 58 16.55 -5.66 -7.33
C GLU A 58 17.38 -6.90 -6.96
N LEU A 59 17.94 -6.90 -5.75
CA LEU A 59 18.81 -7.96 -5.25
C LEU A 59 18.05 -9.25 -4.87
N ASP A 60 16.77 -9.16 -4.53
CA ASP A 60 15.97 -10.35 -4.22
C ASP A 60 15.67 -11.15 -5.48
N THR A 61 15.85 -12.46 -5.42
CA THR A 61 15.62 -13.37 -6.54
C THR A 61 14.20 -13.92 -6.58
N THR A 62 13.41 -13.72 -5.52
CA THR A 62 12.08 -14.29 -5.37
C THR A 62 10.99 -13.25 -5.61
N SER A 63 9.88 -13.63 -6.24
CA SER A 63 8.71 -12.76 -6.38
C SER A 63 8.11 -12.37 -5.02
N LEU A 64 8.15 -13.31 -4.04
CA LEU A 64 7.63 -13.07 -2.69
C LEU A 64 8.45 -12.01 -1.96
N GLY A 65 9.78 -12.10 -1.98
CA GLY A 65 10.65 -11.11 -1.36
C GLY A 65 10.52 -9.74 -2.00
N LYS A 66 10.51 -9.68 -3.34
CA LYS A 66 10.25 -8.43 -4.09
C LYS A 66 8.91 -7.80 -3.74
N ALA A 67 7.85 -8.61 -3.58
CA ALA A 67 6.54 -8.13 -3.16
C ALA A 67 6.59 -7.54 -1.75
N GLU A 68 7.26 -8.22 -0.83
CA GLU A 68 7.37 -7.78 0.56
C GLU A 68 8.14 -6.47 0.69
N TYR A 69 9.28 -6.30 0.00
CA TYR A 69 10.03 -5.05 0.02
C TYR A 69 9.26 -3.91 -0.65
N SER A 70 8.55 -4.19 -1.73
CA SER A 70 7.65 -3.21 -2.36
C SER A 70 6.55 -2.76 -1.39
N TYR A 71 5.93 -3.68 -0.66
CA TYR A 71 4.92 -3.36 0.35
C TYR A 71 5.50 -2.49 1.49
N LYS A 72 6.69 -2.83 2.00
CA LYS A 72 7.37 -2.06 3.05
C LYS A 72 7.67 -0.63 2.60
N ALA A 73 8.17 -0.45 1.39
CA ALA A 73 8.36 0.86 0.79
C ALA A 73 7.03 1.63 0.67
N ALA A 74 5.96 0.96 0.24
CA ALA A 74 4.63 1.57 0.11
C ALA A 74 4.06 2.04 1.45
N VAL A 75 4.25 1.28 2.53
CA VAL A 75 3.83 1.66 3.89
C VAL A 75 4.52 2.96 4.33
N ILE A 76 5.84 3.05 4.15
CA ILE A 76 6.61 4.25 4.47
C ILE A 76 6.14 5.45 3.64
N LEU A 77 5.98 5.27 2.34
CA LEU A 77 5.50 6.32 1.44
C LEU A 77 4.10 6.81 1.80
N ASN A 78 3.19 5.89 2.15
CA ASN A 78 1.84 6.23 2.59
C ASN A 78 1.85 7.02 3.91
N ALA A 79 2.65 6.60 4.88
CA ALA A 79 2.82 7.32 6.16
C ALA A 79 3.34 8.75 5.93
N ASN A 80 4.20 8.94 4.94
CA ASN A 80 4.76 10.23 4.55
C ASN A 80 3.92 10.99 3.50
N LYS A 81 2.66 10.57 3.27
CA LYS A 81 1.71 11.21 2.34
C LYS A 81 2.16 11.28 0.88
N GLN A 82 3.16 10.49 0.48
CA GLN A 82 3.59 10.34 -0.91
C GLN A 82 2.68 9.33 -1.65
N LEU A 83 1.36 9.62 -1.69
CA LEU A 83 0.31 8.66 -2.06
C LEU A 83 0.46 8.09 -3.47
N ALA A 84 0.93 8.89 -4.44
CA ALA A 84 1.14 8.42 -5.81
C ALA A 84 2.25 7.36 -5.88
N LYS A 85 3.39 7.60 -5.22
CA LYS A 85 4.47 6.62 -5.12
C LYS A 85 4.01 5.40 -4.32
N ALA A 86 3.31 5.60 -3.19
CA ALA A 86 2.76 4.51 -2.37
C ALA A 86 1.85 3.59 -3.20
N LYS A 87 0.97 4.15 -4.03
CA LYS A 87 0.14 3.37 -4.97
C LYS A 87 1.02 2.51 -5.90
N THR A 88 2.04 3.10 -6.51
CA THR A 88 2.92 2.39 -7.46
C THR A 88 3.58 1.17 -6.80
N TYR A 89 4.15 1.34 -5.61
CA TYR A 89 4.78 0.24 -4.88
C TYR A 89 3.75 -0.79 -4.38
N THR A 90 2.56 -0.36 -3.94
CA THR A 90 1.49 -1.28 -3.53
C THR A 90 1.00 -2.13 -4.70
N THR A 91 0.78 -1.52 -5.85
CA THR A 91 0.35 -2.25 -7.07
C THR A 91 1.45 -3.19 -7.57
N ARG A 92 2.74 -2.82 -7.44
CA ARG A 92 3.86 -3.73 -7.70
C ARG A 92 3.84 -4.94 -6.76
N ALA A 93 3.62 -4.74 -5.46
CA ALA A 93 3.50 -5.82 -4.49
C ALA A 93 2.35 -6.77 -4.85
N ILE A 94 1.18 -6.25 -5.20
CA ILE A 94 0.01 -7.02 -5.64
C ILE A 94 0.32 -7.83 -6.91
N SER A 95 0.99 -7.23 -7.90
CA SER A 95 1.32 -7.93 -9.14
C SER A 95 2.31 -9.08 -8.94
N LEU A 96 3.18 -8.99 -7.94
CA LEU A 96 4.17 -10.01 -7.59
C LEU A 96 3.59 -11.11 -6.69
N ASN A 97 2.65 -10.75 -5.80
CA ASN A 97 1.96 -11.68 -4.90
C ASN A 97 0.55 -11.17 -4.57
N GLY A 98 -0.42 -11.52 -5.41
CA GLY A 98 -1.81 -11.10 -5.25
C GLY A 98 -2.61 -11.77 -4.12
N ASN A 99 -2.01 -12.66 -3.34
CA ASN A 99 -2.70 -13.43 -2.29
C ASN A 99 -2.57 -12.83 -0.89
N LYS A 100 -1.98 -11.65 -0.74
CA LYS A 100 -1.81 -10.94 0.53
C LYS A 100 -2.89 -9.86 0.69
N GLY A 101 -3.84 -10.07 1.59
CA GLY A 101 -4.92 -9.11 1.87
C GLY A 101 -4.43 -7.75 2.35
N ALA A 102 -3.33 -7.72 3.13
CA ALA A 102 -2.72 -6.49 3.62
C ALA A 102 -2.35 -5.51 2.51
N TYR A 103 -1.98 -6.00 1.31
CA TYR A 103 -1.64 -5.13 0.18
C TYR A 103 -2.87 -4.38 -0.36
N TYR A 104 -4.01 -5.06 -0.41
CA TYR A 104 -5.28 -4.45 -0.83
C TYR A 104 -5.85 -3.50 0.23
N ILE A 105 -5.66 -3.81 1.52
CA ILE A 105 -6.00 -2.89 2.62
C ILE A 105 -5.17 -1.61 2.51
N LEU A 106 -3.85 -1.72 2.28
CA LEU A 106 -3.00 -0.55 2.08
C LEU A 106 -3.46 0.27 0.85
N LEU A 107 -3.80 -0.40 -0.25
CA LEU A 107 -4.30 0.29 -1.45
C LEU A 107 -5.62 1.00 -1.18
N ALA A 108 -6.54 0.40 -0.42
CA ALA A 108 -7.78 1.02 0.01
C ALA A 108 -7.52 2.28 0.86
N ASN A 109 -6.57 2.21 1.80
CA ASN A 109 -6.16 3.35 2.62
C ASN A 109 -5.56 4.49 1.78
N ILE A 110 -4.72 4.18 0.81
CA ILE A 110 -4.14 5.15 -0.13
C ILE A 110 -5.27 5.84 -0.92
N TYR A 111 -6.26 5.09 -1.40
CA TYR A 111 -7.38 5.63 -2.16
C TYR A 111 -8.33 6.47 -1.30
N ALA A 112 -8.61 6.04 -0.08
CA ALA A 112 -9.40 6.83 0.87
C ALA A 112 -8.72 8.18 1.18
N ALA A 113 -7.39 8.18 1.34
CA ALA A 113 -6.59 9.37 1.60
C ALA A 113 -6.32 10.22 0.35
N ALA A 114 -6.64 9.73 -0.85
CA ALA A 114 -6.39 10.45 -2.10
C ALA A 114 -7.11 11.80 -2.12
N PRO A 115 -6.46 12.86 -2.65
CA PRO A 115 -7.06 14.17 -2.79
C PRO A 115 -8.31 14.10 -3.67
N ARG A 116 -9.06 15.19 -3.70
CA ARG A 116 -10.23 15.32 -4.58
C ARG A 116 -9.82 15.09 -6.03
N TRP A 117 -10.60 14.29 -6.74
CA TRP A 117 -10.44 14.01 -8.16
C TRP A 117 -11.47 14.74 -9.01
N ASN A 118 -12.51 15.29 -8.37
CA ASN A 118 -13.58 16.06 -9.02
C ASN A 118 -14.04 17.20 -8.11
N ASP A 119 -14.49 18.30 -8.68
CA ASP A 119 -14.99 19.47 -7.96
C ASP A 119 -16.37 19.22 -7.33
N ASP A 120 -17.22 18.42 -7.99
CA ASP A 120 -18.50 17.98 -7.44
C ASP A 120 -18.28 17.04 -6.24
N PRO A 121 -18.79 17.41 -5.03
CA PRO A 121 -18.56 16.61 -3.83
C PRO A 121 -19.19 15.22 -3.89
N HIS A 122 -20.37 15.07 -4.51
CA HIS A 122 -21.06 13.79 -4.61
C HIS A 122 -20.33 12.87 -5.60
N LEU A 123 -19.90 13.43 -6.74
CA LEU A 123 -19.10 12.70 -7.71
C LEU A 123 -17.73 12.30 -7.12
N ASN A 124 -17.12 13.20 -6.34
CA ASN A 124 -15.87 12.90 -5.64
C ASN A 124 -16.03 11.76 -4.62
N SER A 125 -17.20 11.63 -3.97
CA SER A 125 -17.50 10.54 -3.03
C SER A 125 -17.57 9.17 -3.70
N CYS A 126 -17.75 9.09 -5.02
CA CYS A 126 -17.71 7.83 -5.77
C CYS A 126 -16.37 7.09 -5.65
N LYS A 127 -15.29 7.78 -5.21
CA LYS A 127 -14.01 7.12 -4.90
C LYS A 127 -14.16 6.01 -3.86
N TYR A 128 -15.13 6.15 -2.95
CA TYR A 128 -15.33 5.14 -1.90
C TYR A 128 -15.86 3.81 -2.43
N PHE A 129 -16.50 3.78 -3.60
CA PHE A 129 -16.81 2.50 -4.25
C PHE A 129 -15.53 1.75 -4.65
N VAL A 130 -14.49 2.45 -5.14
CA VAL A 130 -13.18 1.84 -5.42
C VAL A 130 -12.49 1.37 -4.15
N VAL A 131 -12.57 2.16 -3.07
CA VAL A 131 -12.06 1.77 -1.74
C VAL A 131 -12.69 0.45 -1.28
N LEU A 132 -14.03 0.36 -1.37
CA LEU A 132 -14.77 -0.86 -1.01
C LEU A 132 -14.37 -2.05 -1.89
N ASP A 133 -14.15 -1.84 -3.20
CA ASP A 133 -13.68 -2.90 -4.09
C ASP A 133 -12.37 -3.52 -3.60
N LYS A 134 -11.41 -2.69 -3.17
CA LYS A 134 -10.13 -3.19 -2.64
C LYS A 134 -10.31 -3.95 -1.33
N LEU A 135 -11.17 -3.48 -0.44
CA LEU A 135 -11.45 -4.17 0.83
C LEU A 135 -12.17 -5.51 0.62
N TYR A 136 -13.14 -5.56 -0.29
CA TYR A 136 -13.76 -6.84 -0.68
C TYR A 136 -12.75 -7.80 -1.31
N GLN A 137 -11.81 -7.27 -2.10
CA GLN A 137 -10.73 -8.07 -2.67
C GLN A 137 -9.76 -8.58 -1.60
N ALA A 138 -9.39 -7.74 -0.62
CA ALA A 138 -8.54 -8.12 0.51
C ALA A 138 -9.06 -9.37 1.22
N LYS A 139 -10.32 -9.34 1.67
CA LYS A 139 -10.94 -10.49 2.37
C LYS A 139 -11.19 -11.71 1.48
N ARG A 140 -11.30 -11.54 0.17
CA ARG A 140 -11.46 -12.66 -0.76
C ARG A 140 -10.17 -13.44 -0.96
N VAL A 141 -9.03 -12.76 -0.98
CA VAL A 141 -7.72 -13.38 -1.22
C VAL A 141 -7.03 -13.86 0.06
N ASP A 142 -7.41 -13.30 1.21
CA ASP A 142 -6.76 -13.56 2.49
C ASP A 142 -7.79 -13.45 3.62
N GLU A 143 -8.22 -14.60 4.13
CA GLU A 143 -9.22 -14.66 5.20
C GLU A 143 -8.70 -14.07 6.51
N SER A 144 -7.39 -14.09 6.73
CA SER A 144 -6.79 -13.57 7.97
C SER A 144 -7.04 -12.09 8.22
N VAL A 145 -7.31 -11.31 7.15
CA VAL A 145 -7.62 -9.88 7.24
C VAL A 145 -9.13 -9.58 7.17
N ALA A 146 -9.99 -10.61 7.17
CA ALA A 146 -11.42 -10.42 6.93
C ALA A 146 -12.09 -9.54 8.01
N GLU A 147 -11.72 -9.69 9.28
CA GLU A 147 -12.26 -8.88 10.38
C GLU A 147 -11.90 -7.39 10.21
N GLU A 148 -10.63 -7.10 9.94
CA GLU A 148 -10.16 -5.73 9.68
C GLU A 148 -10.86 -5.14 8.46
N ALA A 149 -10.89 -5.86 7.35
CA ALA A 149 -11.55 -5.42 6.14
C ALA A 149 -13.05 -5.15 6.36
N ASN A 150 -13.77 -5.98 7.13
CA ASN A 150 -15.18 -5.75 7.45
C ASN A 150 -15.39 -4.47 8.27
N LYS A 151 -14.54 -4.20 9.26
CA LYS A 151 -14.59 -2.93 10.03
C LYS A 151 -14.41 -1.72 9.11
N MET A 152 -13.45 -1.80 8.20
CA MET A 152 -13.19 -0.73 7.23
C MET A 152 -14.32 -0.58 6.20
N ILE A 153 -14.89 -1.68 5.71
CA ILE A 153 -16.05 -1.66 4.82
C ILE A 153 -17.22 -0.93 5.50
N ALA A 154 -17.54 -1.27 6.76
CA ALA A 154 -18.60 -0.61 7.49
C ALA A 154 -18.35 0.90 7.62
N ALA A 155 -17.12 1.31 7.94
CA ALA A 155 -16.76 2.73 8.05
C ALA A 155 -16.84 3.46 6.69
N TYR A 156 -16.25 2.91 5.63
CA TYR A 156 -16.21 3.59 4.35
C TYR A 156 -17.51 3.56 3.56
N SER A 157 -18.40 2.61 3.83
CA SER A 157 -19.74 2.56 3.21
C SER A 157 -20.58 3.80 3.54
N THR A 158 -20.35 4.43 4.69
CA THR A 158 -21.06 5.67 5.07
C THR A 158 -20.62 6.89 4.26
N HIS A 159 -19.53 6.79 3.52
CA HIS A 159 -18.98 7.86 2.70
C HIS A 159 -19.32 7.74 1.21
N THR A 160 -19.97 6.66 0.81
CA THR A 160 -20.46 6.52 -0.58
C THR A 160 -21.64 7.46 -0.82
N PRO A 161 -21.87 7.90 -2.07
CA PRO A 161 -23.05 8.67 -2.41
C PRO A 161 -24.34 7.94 -2.05
N THR A 162 -25.34 8.70 -1.57
CA THR A 162 -26.70 8.19 -1.33
C THR A 162 -27.46 8.00 -2.66
N LYS A 163 -28.62 7.36 -2.60
CA LYS A 163 -29.47 7.24 -3.80
C LYS A 163 -29.94 8.61 -4.33
N GLU A 164 -30.19 9.55 -3.43
CA GLU A 164 -30.53 10.93 -3.78
C GLU A 164 -29.36 11.62 -4.48
N ASP A 165 -28.14 11.48 -3.94
CA ASP A 165 -26.92 12.05 -4.56
C ASP A 165 -26.71 11.50 -5.98
N LEU A 166 -26.86 10.18 -6.13
CA LEU A 166 -26.74 9.53 -7.44
C LEU A 166 -27.80 10.00 -8.43
N PHE A 167 -29.04 10.22 -7.96
CA PHE A 167 -30.11 10.77 -8.79
C PHE A 167 -29.76 12.18 -9.30
N PHE A 168 -29.25 13.07 -8.42
CA PHE A 168 -28.80 14.41 -8.82
C PHE A 168 -27.62 14.38 -9.80
N LEU A 169 -26.75 13.39 -9.69
CA LEU A 169 -25.64 13.15 -10.63
C LEU A 169 -26.10 12.54 -11.97
N GLY A 170 -27.39 12.20 -12.12
CA GLY A 170 -27.90 11.45 -13.28
C GLY A 170 -27.30 10.05 -13.39
N LYS A 171 -26.92 9.45 -12.27
CA LYS A 171 -26.29 8.13 -12.18
C LYS A 171 -27.23 7.10 -11.56
N LYS A 172 -27.02 5.82 -11.90
CA LYS A 172 -27.81 4.71 -11.37
C LYS A 172 -26.93 3.62 -10.80
N GLU A 173 -27.49 2.89 -9.86
CA GLU A 173 -26.91 1.64 -9.37
C GLU A 173 -26.65 0.68 -10.55
N GLY A 174 -25.52 0.02 -10.55
CA GLY A 174 -25.06 -0.85 -11.63
C GLY A 174 -24.27 -0.16 -12.74
N GLU A 175 -24.30 1.18 -12.84
CA GLU A 175 -23.48 1.90 -13.82
C GLU A 175 -21.98 1.86 -13.43
N LYS A 176 -21.12 1.90 -14.46
CA LYS A 176 -19.69 2.06 -14.27
C LYS A 176 -19.34 3.54 -14.17
N ILE A 177 -18.46 3.86 -13.25
CA ILE A 177 -17.88 5.18 -13.10
C ILE A 177 -16.35 5.11 -13.07
N HIS A 178 -15.70 6.00 -13.81
CA HIS A 178 -14.25 6.16 -13.75
C HIS A 178 -13.89 7.21 -12.71
N VAL A 179 -13.10 6.81 -11.71
CA VAL A 179 -12.58 7.70 -10.67
C VAL A 179 -11.17 8.12 -11.07
N GLY A 180 -10.99 9.40 -11.32
CA GLY A 180 -9.75 9.98 -11.81
C GLY A 180 -8.67 10.19 -10.73
N GLY A 181 -7.75 11.14 -11.01
CA GLY A 181 -6.67 11.51 -10.09
C GLY A 181 -5.70 10.37 -9.80
N ILE A 182 -5.22 10.30 -8.57
CA ILE A 182 -4.29 9.23 -8.14
C ILE A 182 -4.92 7.84 -8.28
N ILE A 183 -6.24 7.72 -8.09
CA ILE A 183 -6.95 6.43 -8.14
C ILE A 183 -6.94 5.86 -9.56
N ASN A 184 -7.42 6.61 -10.54
CA ASN A 184 -7.44 6.26 -11.96
C ASN A 184 -7.93 4.82 -12.23
N GLU A 185 -9.10 4.48 -11.66
CA GLU A 185 -9.73 3.17 -11.80
C GLU A 185 -11.23 3.30 -12.07
N THR A 186 -11.80 2.28 -12.69
CA THR A 186 -13.23 2.18 -12.94
C THR A 186 -13.87 1.21 -11.94
N THR A 187 -14.99 1.62 -11.35
CA THR A 187 -15.79 0.82 -10.43
C THR A 187 -17.26 0.79 -10.84
N THR A 188 -18.05 -0.01 -10.15
CA THR A 188 -19.50 -0.07 -10.33
C THR A 188 -20.20 0.59 -9.14
N ILE A 189 -21.15 1.46 -9.43
CA ILE A 189 -22.03 2.12 -8.44
C ILE A 189 -22.93 1.08 -7.79
N ARG A 190 -23.01 1.08 -6.44
CA ARG A 190 -23.81 0.14 -5.63
C ARG A 190 -24.81 0.88 -4.78
#